data_a7c714272b13fdb5dcc884e73e90036e
#
_entry.id   a7c714272b13fdb5dcc884e73e90036e
#
_cell.length_a   1.000
_cell.length_b   1.000
_cell.length_c   1.000
_cell.angle_alpha   90.00
_cell.angle_beta   90.00
_cell.angle_gamma   90.00
#
_symmetry.space_group_name_H-M   'P 1'
#
loop_
_entity.id
_entity.type
_entity.pdbx_description
1 polymer ?
#
loop_
_entity_poly.entity_id
_entity_poly.type
_entity_poly.pdbx_seq_one_letter_code
_entity_poly.pdbx_strand_id
1 'polypeptide(L)'
;MKKYNDNGGVFGYALPATIYVLVYTIWTMAFSFHLNLNLIRASYAVFYAISIWYFFKSLKYWGSSAFLRSLTFMFSLVMVYCLFLILTGTSGFKREVNPTGYALLYVASVLPIYSFYYFGRKRMLSSYWFMVMTILFCINAYALYYENQQRMLEMLVGESEDFTNNSGYLIVSLLPLMAFFNKRSIIQYVGLFLIMAATILCFKRGAILVGFLAIAYFILKKLNVKNTSRRITTIALVAVLLVLLYRYFDTIFLTNDYFYQRVMQTREGDSGGRDSIYGYFWDFLSSSENGVLGMLFGNGAAGTVKLLGIEAHNDWIEFAIDFGLLGVVVYFLYWLSNYKYYKYARKHLQEEVVVAMGMVLIINFGRTLFSMSFNDMSFFSAMLIGYTMAMVDIRTAKMLTTITFK
;
A
#
# COMPACT_ATOMS: atom_id res chain seq x y z
N MET A 1 -18.14 30.86 9.15
CA MET A 1 -17.84 29.78 8.21
C MET A 1 -18.06 30.30 6.79
N LYS A 2 -17.01 30.64 6.05
CA LYS A 2 -17.15 30.91 4.61
C LYS A 2 -17.54 29.61 3.95
N LYS A 3 -18.76 29.51 3.38
CA LYS A 3 -19.13 28.45 2.45
C LYS A 3 -18.04 28.43 1.38
N TYR A 4 -17.35 27.31 1.27
CA TYR A 4 -16.43 27.06 0.17
C TYR A 4 -17.28 27.07 -1.09
N ASN A 5 -17.10 28.07 -1.94
CA ASN A 5 -17.80 28.16 -3.21
C ASN A 5 -17.26 27.03 -4.09
N ASP A 6 -18.03 25.96 -4.25
CA ASP A 6 -17.72 24.78 -5.07
C ASP A 6 -17.64 25.07 -6.58
N ASN A 7 -17.68 26.34 -6.98
CA ASN A 7 -17.77 26.75 -8.39
C ASN A 7 -16.44 27.11 -9.06
N GLY A 8 -15.31 27.02 -8.36
CA GLY A 8 -13.99 27.00 -9.00
C GLY A 8 -13.70 25.59 -9.46
N GLY A 9 -13.64 25.34 -10.78
CA GLY A 9 -13.56 24.03 -11.40
C GLY A 9 -12.68 23.04 -10.62
N VAL A 10 -13.28 21.98 -10.13
CA VAL A 10 -12.72 20.95 -9.23
C VAL A 10 -11.36 20.42 -9.74
N PHE A 11 -11.12 20.48 -11.04
CA PHE A 11 -9.87 20.06 -11.67
C PHE A 11 -8.76 21.11 -11.66
N GLY A 12 -9.07 22.43 -11.63
CA GLY A 12 -8.02 23.45 -11.69
C GLY A 12 -7.05 23.40 -10.50
N TYR A 13 -7.57 23.22 -9.29
CA TYR A 13 -6.74 23.10 -8.08
C TYR A 13 -6.06 21.73 -7.95
N ALA A 14 -6.69 20.67 -8.48
CA ALA A 14 -6.16 19.31 -8.46
C ALA A 14 -5.23 18.99 -9.63
N LEU A 15 -5.02 19.92 -10.56
CA LEU A 15 -4.23 19.72 -11.77
C LEU A 15 -2.84 19.06 -11.49
N PRO A 16 -2.04 19.54 -10.51
CA PRO A 16 -0.75 18.92 -10.24
C PRO A 16 -0.86 17.45 -9.79
N ALA A 17 -1.85 17.12 -8.97
CA ALA A 17 -2.09 15.74 -8.55
C ALA A 17 -2.59 14.88 -9.70
N THR A 18 -3.43 15.43 -10.57
CA THR A 18 -3.93 14.75 -11.77
C THR A 18 -2.78 14.46 -12.75
N ILE A 19 -1.90 15.43 -13.00
CA ILE A 19 -0.71 15.23 -13.84
C ILE A 19 0.18 14.12 -13.24
N TYR A 20 0.38 14.12 -11.93
CA TYR A 20 1.19 13.11 -11.26
C TYR A 20 0.60 11.69 -11.43
N VAL A 21 -0.72 11.55 -11.28
CA VAL A 21 -1.42 10.29 -11.55
C VAL A 21 -1.32 9.88 -13.01
N LEU A 22 -1.47 10.81 -13.95
CA LEU A 22 -1.35 10.53 -15.39
C LEU A 22 0.06 10.05 -15.75
N VAL A 23 1.11 10.69 -15.22
CA VAL A 23 2.50 10.26 -15.44
C VAL A 23 2.71 8.84 -14.90
N TYR A 24 2.20 8.53 -13.70
CA TYR A 24 2.24 7.18 -13.16
C TYR A 24 1.49 6.19 -14.06
N THR A 25 0.30 6.57 -14.56
CA THR A 25 -0.49 5.73 -15.48
C THR A 25 0.26 5.45 -16.78
N ILE A 26 0.85 6.48 -17.39
CA ILE A 26 1.63 6.33 -18.63
C ILE A 26 2.82 5.40 -18.40
N TRP A 27 3.54 5.58 -17.28
CA TRP A 27 4.66 4.72 -16.94
C TRP A 27 4.23 3.26 -16.76
N THR A 28 3.21 3.00 -15.95
CA THR A 28 2.74 1.62 -15.70
C THR A 28 2.20 0.95 -16.95
N MET A 29 1.44 1.67 -17.79
CA MET A 29 0.95 1.13 -19.06
C MET A 29 2.11 0.86 -20.04
N ALA A 30 3.05 1.80 -20.16
CA ALA A 30 4.21 1.64 -21.04
C ALA A 30 5.05 0.43 -20.62
N PHE A 31 5.23 0.23 -19.32
CA PHE A 31 5.94 -0.91 -18.75
C PHE A 31 5.18 -2.22 -18.99
N SER A 32 3.89 -2.29 -18.61
CA SER A 32 3.10 -3.52 -18.66
C SER A 32 2.79 -4.02 -20.08
N PHE A 33 2.72 -3.12 -21.05
CA PHE A 33 2.49 -3.48 -22.46
C PHE A 33 3.78 -3.45 -23.30
N HIS A 34 4.95 -3.41 -22.66
CA HIS A 34 6.26 -3.44 -23.32
C HIS A 34 6.40 -2.42 -24.45
N LEU A 35 5.87 -1.20 -24.23
CA LEU A 35 5.94 -0.13 -25.21
C LEU A 35 7.38 0.37 -25.40
N ASN A 36 7.54 1.43 -26.19
CA ASN A 36 8.86 1.99 -26.48
C ASN A 36 9.67 2.26 -25.20
N LEU A 37 10.91 1.73 -25.14
CA LEU A 37 11.81 1.84 -23.98
C LEU A 37 12.11 3.31 -23.59
N ASN A 38 12.16 4.22 -24.56
CA ASN A 38 12.38 5.65 -24.29
C ASN A 38 11.16 6.27 -23.58
N LEU A 39 9.94 5.84 -23.94
CA LEU A 39 8.72 6.27 -23.24
C LEU A 39 8.71 5.77 -21.79
N ILE A 40 9.09 4.51 -21.55
CA ILE A 40 9.21 3.95 -20.20
C ILE A 40 10.22 4.75 -19.38
N ARG A 41 11.42 4.99 -19.91
CA ARG A 41 12.49 5.74 -19.22
C ARG A 41 12.09 7.19 -18.97
N ALA A 42 11.50 7.86 -19.95
CA ALA A 42 11.08 9.25 -19.82
C ALA A 42 9.95 9.42 -18.77
N SER A 43 8.91 8.60 -18.83
CA SER A 43 7.81 8.64 -17.86
C SER A 43 8.27 8.30 -16.44
N TYR A 44 9.18 7.35 -16.30
CA TYR A 44 9.83 6.99 -15.05
C TYR A 44 10.63 8.16 -14.47
N ALA A 45 11.49 8.79 -15.29
CA ALA A 45 12.28 9.95 -14.87
C ALA A 45 11.38 11.13 -14.43
N VAL A 46 10.31 11.41 -15.19
CA VAL A 46 9.35 12.45 -14.83
C VAL A 46 8.61 12.10 -13.54
N PHE A 47 8.21 10.84 -13.35
CA PHE A 47 7.58 10.38 -12.11
C PHE A 47 8.47 10.65 -10.89
N TYR A 48 9.77 10.30 -10.96
CA TYR A 48 10.70 10.56 -9.86
C TYR A 48 10.96 12.04 -9.65
N ALA A 49 11.13 12.81 -10.73
CA ALA A 49 11.35 14.25 -10.63
C ALA A 49 10.18 14.95 -9.91
N ILE A 50 8.94 14.60 -10.26
CA ILE A 50 7.73 15.11 -9.58
C ILE A 50 7.71 14.65 -8.12
N SER A 51 8.00 13.38 -7.85
CA SER A 51 8.02 12.80 -6.50
C SER A 51 9.01 13.51 -5.59
N ILE A 52 10.25 13.71 -6.07
CA ILE A 52 11.32 14.41 -5.35
C ILE A 52 10.93 15.89 -5.13
N TRP A 53 10.37 16.55 -6.13
CA TRP A 53 9.91 17.93 -5.99
C TRP A 53 8.89 18.08 -4.85
N TYR A 54 7.88 17.22 -4.80
CA TYR A 54 6.87 17.29 -3.75
C TYR A 54 7.34 16.75 -2.41
N PHE A 55 8.32 15.87 -2.37
CA PHE A 55 9.03 15.51 -1.15
C PHE A 55 9.60 16.78 -0.48
N PHE A 56 10.42 17.57 -1.18
CA PHE A 56 10.98 18.82 -0.62
C PHE A 56 9.88 19.83 -0.27
N LYS A 57 8.82 19.95 -1.06
CA LYS A 57 7.68 20.81 -0.74
C LYS A 57 6.92 20.39 0.52
N SER A 58 6.89 19.10 0.83
CA SER A 58 6.22 18.57 2.02
C SER A 58 7.04 18.77 3.30
N LEU A 59 8.38 18.80 3.21
CA LEU A 59 9.27 18.97 4.36
C LEU A 59 9.02 20.27 5.16
N LYS A 60 8.47 21.30 4.54
CA LYS A 60 8.05 22.52 5.27
C LYS A 60 7.01 22.25 6.37
N TYR A 61 6.28 21.13 6.30
CA TYR A 61 5.31 20.70 7.31
C TYR A 61 5.91 19.74 8.35
N TRP A 62 7.18 19.36 8.19
CA TRP A 62 7.87 18.39 9.05
C TRP A 62 7.78 18.76 10.54
N GLY A 63 8.05 20.01 10.89
CA GLY A 63 7.98 20.49 12.28
C GLY A 63 6.58 20.37 12.91
N SER A 64 5.53 20.49 12.12
CA SER A 64 4.12 20.49 12.58
C SER A 64 3.43 19.12 12.46
N SER A 65 4.06 18.09 11.90
CA SER A 65 3.48 16.77 11.65
C SER A 65 4.30 15.66 12.29
N ALA A 66 3.72 14.99 13.30
CA ALA A 66 4.34 13.81 13.89
C ALA A 66 4.42 12.64 12.89
N PHE A 67 3.43 12.52 12.00
CA PHE A 67 3.44 11.54 10.94
C PHE A 67 4.63 11.74 9.98
N LEU A 68 4.81 12.96 9.46
CA LEU A 68 5.95 13.23 8.57
C LEU A 68 7.29 13.00 9.26
N ARG A 69 7.42 13.34 10.55
CA ARG A 69 8.64 13.05 11.29
C ARG A 69 8.95 11.57 11.33
N SER A 70 7.99 10.73 11.74
CA SER A 70 8.18 9.28 11.82
C SER A 70 8.47 8.65 10.44
N LEU A 71 7.75 9.08 9.41
CA LEU A 71 7.97 8.64 8.04
C LEU A 71 9.36 9.05 7.53
N THR A 72 9.77 10.31 7.78
CA THR A 72 11.08 10.81 7.33
C THR A 72 12.22 10.09 8.04
N PHE A 73 12.13 9.85 9.36
CA PHE A 73 13.14 9.08 10.08
C PHE A 73 13.29 7.66 9.52
N MET A 74 12.18 6.97 9.30
CA MET A 74 12.18 5.62 8.73
C MET A 74 12.76 5.61 7.30
N PHE A 75 12.30 6.52 6.45
CA PHE A 75 12.79 6.62 5.08
C PHE A 75 14.27 6.99 5.01
N SER A 76 14.73 7.95 5.85
CA SER A 76 16.14 8.33 5.91
C SER A 76 17.03 7.19 6.38
N LEU A 77 16.60 6.42 7.39
CA LEU A 77 17.32 5.24 7.83
C LEU A 77 17.53 4.27 6.66
N VAL A 78 16.45 3.88 5.98
CA VAL A 78 16.52 2.97 4.83
C VAL A 78 17.43 3.51 3.74
N MET A 79 17.30 4.81 3.38
CA MET A 79 18.11 5.43 2.33
C MET A 79 19.61 5.48 2.67
N VAL A 80 19.97 5.68 3.94
CA VAL A 80 21.39 5.61 4.39
C VAL A 80 21.94 4.20 4.14
N TYR A 81 21.20 3.16 4.52
CA TYR A 81 21.63 1.77 4.26
C TYR A 81 21.67 1.42 2.78
N CYS A 82 20.72 1.90 1.99
CA CYS A 82 20.76 1.75 0.53
C CYS A 82 21.98 2.46 -0.08
N LEU A 83 22.36 3.63 0.43
CA LEU A 83 23.57 4.33 -0.01
C LEU A 83 24.81 3.50 0.30
N PHE A 84 24.92 2.92 1.50
CA PHE A 84 26.00 2.00 1.82
C PHE A 84 26.04 0.81 0.88
N LEU A 85 24.89 0.20 0.57
CA LEU A 85 24.81 -0.90 -0.38
C LEU A 85 25.30 -0.50 -1.79
N ILE A 86 24.94 0.72 -2.26
CA ILE A 86 25.43 1.25 -3.55
C ILE A 86 26.94 1.43 -3.54
N LEU A 87 27.51 1.94 -2.42
CA LEU A 87 28.94 2.19 -2.29
C LEU A 87 29.78 0.91 -2.12
N THR A 88 29.26 -0.07 -1.41
CA THR A 88 29.99 -1.33 -1.12
C THR A 88 29.73 -2.43 -2.15
N GLY A 89 28.66 -2.32 -2.93
CA GLY A 89 28.22 -3.35 -3.87
C GLY A 89 27.63 -4.58 -3.19
N THR A 90 27.43 -5.64 -3.97
CA THR A 90 26.79 -6.89 -3.56
C THR A 90 27.74 -8.09 -3.53
N SER A 91 29.03 -7.83 -3.39
CA SER A 91 30.02 -8.91 -3.27
C SER A 91 29.71 -9.78 -2.05
N GLY A 92 29.69 -11.10 -2.23
CA GLY A 92 29.36 -12.06 -1.17
C GLY A 92 27.86 -12.25 -0.91
N PHE A 93 26.98 -11.68 -1.70
CA PHE A 93 25.54 -11.97 -1.63
C PHE A 93 25.23 -13.35 -2.25
N LYS A 94 24.30 -14.10 -1.66
CA LYS A 94 23.88 -15.41 -2.21
C LYS A 94 23.08 -15.27 -3.52
N ARG A 95 22.44 -14.11 -3.74
CA ARG A 95 21.79 -13.74 -4.99
C ARG A 95 22.22 -12.33 -5.36
N GLU A 96 22.50 -12.10 -6.63
CA GLU A 96 22.82 -10.77 -7.13
C GLU A 96 21.63 -9.80 -6.96
N VAL A 97 21.92 -8.63 -6.45
CA VAL A 97 20.95 -7.54 -6.26
C VAL A 97 21.49 -6.32 -7.01
N ASN A 98 20.63 -5.65 -7.76
CA ASN A 98 20.97 -4.33 -8.28
C ASN A 98 20.80 -3.28 -7.16
N PRO A 99 21.89 -2.72 -6.58
CA PRO A 99 21.79 -1.80 -5.44
C PRO A 99 20.96 -0.56 -5.74
N THR A 100 21.13 0.02 -6.92
CA THR A 100 20.38 1.20 -7.35
C THR A 100 18.90 0.87 -7.55
N GLY A 101 18.60 -0.27 -8.19
CA GLY A 101 17.23 -0.76 -8.34
C GLY A 101 16.54 -0.96 -7.00
N TYR A 102 17.24 -1.56 -6.04
CA TYR A 102 16.75 -1.79 -4.69
C TYR A 102 16.41 -0.46 -3.96
N ALA A 103 17.29 0.54 -4.03
CA ALA A 103 17.01 1.86 -3.48
C ALA A 103 15.81 2.55 -4.16
N LEU A 104 15.70 2.43 -5.48
CA LEU A 104 14.61 3.02 -6.25
C LEU A 104 13.24 2.41 -5.92
N LEU A 105 13.15 1.14 -5.51
CA LEU A 105 11.90 0.55 -5.03
C LEU A 105 11.36 1.30 -3.80
N TYR A 106 12.21 1.59 -2.81
CA TYR A 106 11.80 2.39 -1.64
C TYR A 106 11.40 3.81 -2.01
N VAL A 107 12.14 4.43 -2.92
CA VAL A 107 11.83 5.79 -3.41
C VAL A 107 10.46 5.81 -4.08
N ALA A 108 10.19 4.86 -4.99
CA ALA A 108 8.91 4.75 -5.70
C ALA A 108 7.72 4.49 -4.75
N SER A 109 7.93 3.70 -3.70
CA SER A 109 6.90 3.34 -2.74
C SER A 109 6.59 4.47 -1.74
N VAL A 110 7.61 5.22 -1.30
CA VAL A 110 7.47 6.16 -0.18
C VAL A 110 7.24 7.60 -0.63
N LEU A 111 7.88 8.07 -1.70
CA LEU A 111 7.76 9.47 -2.11
C LEU A 111 6.34 9.90 -2.51
N PRO A 112 5.48 9.05 -3.09
CA PRO A 112 4.08 9.41 -3.33
C PRO A 112 3.33 9.78 -2.04
N ILE A 113 3.69 9.21 -0.88
CA ILE A 113 3.09 9.59 0.41
C ILE A 113 3.32 11.08 0.66
N TYR A 114 4.54 11.58 0.47
CA TYR A 114 4.87 12.99 0.66
C TYR A 114 4.15 13.89 -0.35
N SER A 115 4.07 13.45 -1.60
CA SER A 115 3.38 14.20 -2.66
C SER A 115 1.90 14.38 -2.33
N PHE A 116 1.20 13.30 -1.97
CA PHE A 116 -0.22 13.35 -1.64
C PHE A 116 -0.49 13.96 -0.27
N TYR A 117 0.45 13.87 0.66
CA TYR A 117 0.40 14.66 1.89
C TYR A 117 0.44 16.16 1.57
N TYR A 118 1.35 16.61 0.67
CA TYR A 118 1.40 18.01 0.25
C TYR A 118 0.10 18.45 -0.42
N PHE A 119 -0.42 17.68 -1.37
CA PHE A 119 -1.70 18.00 -2.05
C PHE A 119 -2.86 18.07 -1.06
N GLY A 120 -2.92 17.14 -0.11
CA GLY A 120 -3.90 17.16 0.98
C GLY A 120 -3.79 18.41 1.84
N ARG A 121 -2.58 18.77 2.32
CA ARG A 121 -2.33 20.01 3.10
C ARG A 121 -2.75 21.27 2.37
N LYS A 122 -2.60 21.30 1.06
CA LYS A 122 -3.04 22.39 0.18
C LYS A 122 -4.53 22.33 -0.17
N ARG A 123 -5.26 21.28 0.27
CA ARG A 123 -6.67 21.05 -0.05
C ARG A 123 -6.95 21.01 -1.56
N MET A 124 -6.01 20.46 -2.31
CA MET A 124 -6.15 20.31 -3.76
C MET A 124 -7.04 19.13 -4.14
N LEU A 125 -7.26 18.18 -3.22
CA LEU A 125 -7.99 16.95 -3.47
C LEU A 125 -9.36 16.97 -2.78
N SER A 126 -10.36 16.43 -3.47
CA SER A 126 -11.72 16.26 -2.97
C SER A 126 -12.17 14.81 -3.12
N SER A 127 -13.23 14.39 -2.41
CA SER A 127 -13.85 13.08 -2.59
C SER A 127 -14.26 12.84 -4.05
N TYR A 128 -14.73 13.88 -4.74
CA TYR A 128 -15.08 13.79 -6.15
C TYR A 128 -13.87 13.50 -7.05
N TRP A 129 -12.72 14.12 -6.77
CA TRP A 129 -11.48 13.84 -7.50
C TRP A 129 -11.09 12.36 -7.38
N PHE A 130 -11.14 11.77 -6.17
CA PHE A 130 -10.87 10.34 -5.97
C PHE A 130 -11.84 9.46 -6.75
N MET A 131 -13.14 9.83 -6.80
CA MET A 131 -14.14 9.07 -7.57
C MET A 131 -13.79 9.05 -9.06
N VAL A 132 -13.43 10.20 -9.64
CA VAL A 132 -13.07 10.29 -11.07
C VAL A 132 -11.76 9.56 -11.36
N MET A 133 -10.75 9.74 -10.51
CA MET A 133 -9.45 9.08 -10.68
C MET A 133 -9.52 7.56 -10.48
N THR A 134 -10.55 7.03 -9.83
CA THR A 134 -10.74 5.57 -9.68
C THR A 134 -10.75 4.86 -11.03
N ILE A 135 -11.23 5.48 -12.11
CA ILE A 135 -11.21 4.91 -13.47
C ILE A 135 -9.76 4.69 -13.93
N LEU A 136 -8.89 5.69 -13.79
CA LEU A 136 -7.46 5.57 -14.13
C LEU A 136 -6.76 4.54 -13.26
N PHE A 137 -7.13 4.46 -11.98
CA PHE A 137 -6.56 3.48 -11.07
C PHE A 137 -6.96 2.04 -11.43
N CYS A 138 -8.20 1.82 -11.88
CA CYS A 138 -8.63 0.53 -12.41
C CYS A 138 -7.87 0.16 -13.69
N ILE A 139 -7.62 1.11 -14.59
CA ILE A 139 -6.80 0.89 -15.80
C ILE A 139 -5.38 0.47 -15.42
N ASN A 140 -4.76 1.18 -14.47
CA ASN A 140 -3.43 0.83 -13.96
C ASN A 140 -3.38 -0.58 -13.35
N ALA A 141 -4.36 -0.88 -12.50
CA ALA A 141 -4.44 -2.19 -11.86
C ALA A 141 -4.62 -3.32 -12.87
N TYR A 142 -5.44 -3.08 -13.91
CA TYR A 142 -5.63 -4.03 -15.01
C TYR A 142 -4.35 -4.23 -15.83
N ALA A 143 -3.64 -3.17 -16.17
CA ALA A 143 -2.39 -3.26 -16.94
C ALA A 143 -1.34 -4.11 -16.20
N LEU A 144 -1.13 -3.86 -14.90
CA LEU A 144 -0.20 -4.62 -14.08
C LEU A 144 -0.70 -6.06 -13.80
N TYR A 145 -2.01 -6.28 -13.69
CA TYR A 145 -2.59 -7.62 -13.63
C TYR A 145 -2.30 -8.40 -14.91
N TYR A 146 -2.54 -7.78 -16.06
CA TYR A 146 -2.30 -8.40 -17.36
C TYR A 146 -0.83 -8.78 -17.56
N GLU A 147 0.10 -7.88 -17.26
CA GLU A 147 1.54 -8.13 -17.32
C GLU A 147 1.96 -9.32 -16.43
N ASN A 148 1.48 -9.34 -15.18
CA ASN A 148 1.76 -10.45 -14.28
C ASN A 148 1.13 -11.77 -14.74
N GLN A 149 -0.04 -11.75 -15.40
CA GLN A 149 -0.64 -12.96 -15.99
C GLN A 149 0.17 -13.46 -17.17
N GLN A 150 0.69 -12.59 -18.03
CA GLN A 150 1.56 -13.00 -19.16
C GLN A 150 2.84 -13.66 -18.63
N ARG A 151 3.49 -13.07 -17.64
CA ARG A 151 4.66 -13.67 -16.99
C ARG A 151 4.35 -15.03 -16.36
N MET A 152 3.17 -15.18 -15.74
CA MET A 152 2.74 -16.45 -15.17
C MET A 152 2.56 -17.50 -16.27
N LEU A 153 1.96 -17.16 -17.41
CA LEU A 153 1.80 -18.07 -18.54
C LEU A 153 3.14 -18.47 -19.16
N GLU A 154 4.07 -17.52 -19.33
CA GLU A 154 5.42 -17.76 -19.82
C GLU A 154 6.19 -18.74 -18.90
N MET A 155 6.04 -18.60 -17.59
CA MET A 155 6.66 -19.50 -16.62
C MET A 155 6.02 -20.89 -16.61
N LEU A 156 4.70 -21.02 -16.79
CA LEU A 156 4.03 -22.32 -16.87
C LEU A 156 4.44 -23.13 -18.12
N VAL A 157 4.84 -22.44 -19.18
CA VAL A 157 5.37 -23.07 -20.40
C VAL A 157 6.89 -23.42 -20.26
N GLY A 158 7.59 -22.76 -19.32
CA GLY A 158 9.04 -22.79 -19.18
C GLY A 158 9.60 -23.43 -17.91
N GLU A 159 8.93 -24.39 -17.28
CA GLU A 159 9.45 -25.19 -16.15
C GLU A 159 9.88 -24.42 -14.88
N SER A 160 9.30 -23.27 -14.56
CA SER A 160 9.61 -22.63 -13.30
C SER A 160 8.51 -22.81 -12.24
N GLU A 161 8.96 -23.24 -11.06
CA GLU A 161 8.12 -23.51 -9.89
C GLU A 161 7.52 -22.21 -9.30
N ASP A 162 6.23 -22.27 -8.94
CA ASP A 162 5.54 -21.38 -8.00
C ASP A 162 5.50 -19.86 -8.28
N PHE A 163 4.99 -19.43 -9.43
CA PHE A 163 4.67 -18.03 -9.65
C PHE A 163 3.23 -17.69 -9.24
N THR A 164 3.07 -16.67 -8.42
CA THR A 164 1.75 -16.08 -8.09
C THR A 164 1.65 -14.66 -8.66
N ASN A 165 0.46 -14.32 -9.15
CA ASN A 165 0.23 -12.96 -9.63
C ASN A 165 0.29 -11.95 -8.47
N ASN A 166 1.38 -11.21 -8.35
CA ASN A 166 1.62 -10.25 -7.27
C ASN A 166 0.75 -9.00 -7.36
N SER A 167 0.05 -8.76 -8.48
CA SER A 167 -0.88 -7.63 -8.62
C SER A 167 -2.08 -7.70 -7.65
N GLY A 168 -2.29 -8.84 -6.97
CA GLY A 168 -3.34 -8.98 -5.96
C GLY A 168 -3.27 -7.92 -4.87
N TYR A 169 -2.06 -7.56 -4.39
CA TYR A 169 -1.90 -6.48 -3.40
C TYR A 169 -2.14 -5.09 -3.99
N LEU A 170 -1.87 -4.89 -5.27
CA LEU A 170 -2.19 -3.65 -5.96
C LEU A 170 -3.71 -3.50 -6.10
N ILE A 171 -4.39 -4.55 -6.57
CA ILE A 171 -5.84 -4.55 -6.80
C ILE A 171 -6.59 -4.33 -5.48
N VAL A 172 -6.24 -5.05 -4.43
CA VAL A 172 -6.89 -4.91 -3.12
C VAL A 172 -6.72 -3.50 -2.55
N SER A 173 -5.64 -2.79 -2.91
CA SER A 173 -5.41 -1.40 -2.50
C SER A 173 -6.36 -0.38 -3.14
N LEU A 174 -7.21 -0.80 -4.09
CA LEU A 174 -8.32 0.00 -4.63
C LEU A 174 -9.55 0.00 -3.70
N LEU A 175 -9.71 -1.00 -2.82
CA LEU A 175 -10.88 -1.09 -1.93
C LEU A 175 -11.14 0.19 -1.13
N PRO A 176 -10.13 0.87 -0.54
CA PRO A 176 -10.36 2.10 0.21
C PRO A 176 -10.96 3.25 -0.60
N LEU A 177 -10.74 3.28 -1.93
CA LEU A 177 -11.32 4.30 -2.82
C LEU A 177 -12.84 4.23 -2.84
N MET A 178 -13.42 3.05 -2.60
CA MET A 178 -14.87 2.88 -2.54
C MET A 178 -15.50 3.68 -1.39
N ALA A 179 -14.74 4.08 -0.38
CA ALA A 179 -15.23 4.95 0.70
C ALA A 179 -15.74 6.31 0.16
N PHE A 180 -15.13 6.84 -0.90
CA PHE A 180 -15.51 8.12 -1.49
C PHE A 180 -16.83 8.08 -2.29
N PHE A 181 -17.33 6.88 -2.61
CA PHE A 181 -18.63 6.68 -3.26
C PHE A 181 -19.81 6.65 -2.26
N ASN A 182 -19.64 7.18 -1.06
CA ASN A 182 -20.58 7.10 0.05
C ASN A 182 -22.03 7.50 -0.29
N LYS A 183 -22.23 8.44 -1.22
CA LYS A 183 -23.57 8.86 -1.70
C LYS A 183 -24.16 7.95 -2.79
N ARG A 184 -23.42 6.96 -3.28
CA ARG A 184 -23.77 6.06 -4.37
C ARG A 184 -23.61 4.61 -3.93
N SER A 185 -24.45 4.17 -2.99
CA SER A 185 -24.32 2.88 -2.31
C SER A 185 -24.20 1.69 -3.26
N ILE A 186 -25.00 1.62 -4.34
CA ILE A 186 -24.93 0.51 -5.29
C ILE A 186 -23.55 0.45 -5.95
N ILE A 187 -23.04 1.57 -6.48
CA ILE A 187 -21.71 1.64 -7.11
C ILE A 187 -20.63 1.23 -6.11
N GLN A 188 -20.77 1.66 -4.86
CA GLN A 188 -19.84 1.32 -3.78
C GLN A 188 -19.76 -0.18 -3.55
N TYR A 189 -20.89 -0.89 -3.41
CA TYR A 189 -20.89 -2.33 -3.15
C TYR A 189 -20.53 -3.15 -4.40
N VAL A 190 -20.95 -2.73 -5.59
CA VAL A 190 -20.52 -3.33 -6.85
C VAL A 190 -19.01 -3.18 -7.02
N GLY A 191 -18.45 -2.00 -6.72
CA GLY A 191 -17.01 -1.78 -6.76
C GLY A 191 -16.24 -2.66 -5.78
N LEU A 192 -16.73 -2.81 -4.54
CA LEU A 192 -16.14 -3.71 -3.55
C LEU A 192 -16.14 -5.16 -4.04
N PHE A 193 -17.26 -5.61 -4.64
CA PHE A 193 -17.36 -6.95 -5.21
C PHE A 193 -16.35 -7.15 -6.35
N LEU A 194 -16.33 -6.25 -7.34
CA LEU A 194 -15.46 -6.37 -8.52
C LEU A 194 -13.97 -6.36 -8.14
N ILE A 195 -13.57 -5.45 -7.23
CA ILE A 195 -12.17 -5.39 -6.75
C ILE A 195 -11.82 -6.68 -6.02
N MET A 196 -12.71 -7.18 -5.14
CA MET A 196 -12.43 -8.41 -4.41
C MET A 196 -12.40 -9.63 -5.31
N ALA A 197 -13.32 -9.72 -6.27
CA ALA A 197 -13.34 -10.78 -7.28
C ALA A 197 -12.04 -10.80 -8.10
N ALA A 198 -11.57 -9.64 -8.56
CA ALA A 198 -10.28 -9.51 -9.25
C ALA A 198 -9.09 -9.88 -8.34
N THR A 199 -9.16 -9.57 -7.03
CA THR A 199 -8.13 -9.97 -6.05
C THR A 199 -8.08 -11.49 -5.90
N ILE A 200 -9.22 -12.18 -5.89
CA ILE A 200 -9.30 -13.64 -5.81
C ILE A 200 -8.64 -14.28 -7.04
N LEU A 201 -8.86 -13.72 -8.23
CA LEU A 201 -8.22 -14.20 -9.48
C LEU A 201 -6.68 -14.09 -9.50
N CYS A 202 -6.10 -13.33 -8.61
CA CYS A 202 -4.64 -13.29 -8.46
C CYS A 202 -4.09 -14.45 -7.63
N PHE A 203 -4.93 -15.25 -7.00
CA PHE A 203 -4.57 -16.40 -6.16
C PHE A 203 -3.58 -16.10 -5.03
N LYS A 204 -3.41 -14.81 -4.67
CA LYS A 204 -2.50 -14.35 -3.62
C LYS A 204 -3.21 -14.40 -2.27
N ARG A 205 -2.99 -15.50 -1.49
CA ARG A 205 -3.65 -15.77 -0.20
C ARG A 205 -3.65 -14.56 0.76
N GLY A 206 -2.49 -13.91 0.92
CA GLY A 206 -2.37 -12.74 1.79
C GLY A 206 -3.20 -11.53 1.32
N ALA A 207 -3.29 -11.28 0.00
CA ALA A 207 -4.10 -10.19 -0.56
C ALA A 207 -5.60 -10.45 -0.34
N ILE A 208 -6.05 -11.69 -0.52
CA ILE A 208 -7.42 -12.12 -0.27
C ILE A 208 -7.79 -11.90 1.20
N LEU A 209 -6.93 -12.34 2.12
CA LEU A 209 -7.17 -12.19 3.56
C LEU A 209 -7.28 -10.72 3.98
N VAL A 210 -6.31 -9.88 3.59
CA VAL A 210 -6.36 -8.45 3.96
C VAL A 210 -7.52 -7.72 3.29
N GLY A 211 -7.93 -8.15 2.09
CA GLY A 211 -9.12 -7.66 1.40
C GLY A 211 -10.40 -7.94 2.19
N PHE A 212 -10.58 -9.18 2.66
CA PHE A 212 -11.72 -9.52 3.51
C PHE A 212 -11.73 -8.74 4.84
N LEU A 213 -10.57 -8.56 5.47
CA LEU A 213 -10.47 -7.74 6.70
C LEU A 213 -10.85 -6.27 6.43
N ALA A 214 -10.42 -5.72 5.30
CA ALA A 214 -10.77 -4.36 4.91
C ALA A 214 -12.28 -4.21 4.63
N ILE A 215 -12.90 -5.19 3.94
CA ILE A 215 -14.35 -5.22 3.71
C ILE A 215 -15.11 -5.37 5.03
N ALA A 216 -14.68 -6.26 5.91
CA ALA A 216 -15.30 -6.43 7.22
C ALA A 216 -15.26 -5.13 8.03
N TYR A 217 -14.13 -4.44 8.05
CA TYR A 217 -14.01 -3.12 8.66
C TYR A 217 -14.99 -2.11 8.03
N PHE A 218 -15.06 -2.05 6.70
CA PHE A 218 -16.00 -1.18 5.97
C PHE A 218 -17.45 -1.46 6.40
N ILE A 219 -17.86 -2.73 6.41
CA ILE A 219 -19.21 -3.16 6.80
C ILE A 219 -19.52 -2.73 8.24
N LEU A 220 -18.61 -3.00 9.19
CA LEU A 220 -18.78 -2.60 10.58
C LEU A 220 -18.98 -1.10 10.75
N LYS A 221 -18.27 -0.28 9.95
CA LYS A 221 -18.46 1.18 9.94
C LYS A 221 -19.82 1.59 9.39
N LYS A 222 -20.29 0.94 8.33
CA LYS A 222 -21.60 1.23 7.71
C LYS A 222 -22.77 0.77 8.58
N LEU A 223 -22.62 -0.31 9.33
CA LEU A 223 -23.66 -0.79 10.26
C LEU A 223 -23.82 0.09 11.51
N ASN A 224 -22.78 0.83 11.88
CA ASN A 224 -22.80 1.71 13.07
C ASN A 224 -23.46 3.08 12.81
N VAL A 225 -24.30 3.20 11.78
CA VAL A 225 -25.05 4.41 11.46
C VAL A 225 -26.37 4.46 12.24
N LYS A 226 -26.70 5.62 12.82
CA LYS A 226 -27.93 5.82 13.63
C LYS A 226 -29.23 5.71 12.81
N ASN A 227 -29.16 5.92 11.49
CA ASN A 227 -30.34 5.89 10.61
C ASN A 227 -30.72 4.45 10.26
N THR A 228 -31.88 4.01 10.76
CA THR A 228 -32.42 2.65 10.61
C THR A 228 -32.59 2.24 9.13
N SER A 229 -33.14 3.12 8.28
CA SER A 229 -33.32 2.83 6.85
C SER A 229 -31.98 2.54 6.17
N ARG A 230 -30.96 3.40 6.41
CA ARG A 230 -29.61 3.14 5.88
C ARG A 230 -28.99 1.86 6.39
N ARG A 231 -29.25 1.53 7.67
CA ARG A 231 -28.76 0.28 8.27
C ARG A 231 -29.38 -0.95 7.61
N ILE A 232 -30.70 -0.95 7.35
CA ILE A 232 -31.39 -2.03 6.67
C ILE A 232 -30.87 -2.19 5.23
N THR A 233 -30.77 -1.08 4.48
CA THR A 233 -30.20 -1.10 3.13
C THR A 233 -28.76 -1.64 3.13
N THR A 234 -27.95 -1.26 4.11
CA THR A 234 -26.58 -1.76 4.26
C THR A 234 -26.60 -3.28 4.51
N ILE A 235 -27.44 -3.78 5.41
CA ILE A 235 -27.56 -5.23 5.69
C ILE A 235 -27.92 -5.99 4.42
N ALA A 236 -28.92 -5.52 3.67
CA ALA A 236 -29.35 -6.15 2.42
C ALA A 236 -28.22 -6.19 1.39
N LEU A 237 -27.53 -5.06 1.16
CA LEU A 237 -26.41 -4.99 0.21
C LEU A 237 -25.22 -5.85 0.65
N VAL A 238 -24.93 -5.90 1.94
CA VAL A 238 -23.89 -6.78 2.51
C VAL A 238 -24.25 -8.25 2.31
N ALA A 239 -25.51 -8.64 2.57
CA ALA A 239 -25.95 -10.01 2.35
C ALA A 239 -25.77 -10.41 0.87
N VAL A 240 -26.18 -9.55 -0.05
CA VAL A 240 -25.96 -9.76 -1.50
C VAL A 240 -24.46 -9.86 -1.81
N LEU A 241 -23.64 -8.95 -1.31
CA LEU A 241 -22.19 -8.95 -1.51
C LEU A 241 -21.57 -10.27 -1.03
N LEU A 242 -21.90 -10.73 0.16
CA LEU A 242 -21.35 -11.97 0.74
C LEU A 242 -21.80 -13.21 -0.05
N VAL A 243 -23.07 -13.26 -0.48
CA VAL A 243 -23.55 -14.35 -1.34
C VAL A 243 -22.84 -14.38 -2.68
N LEU A 244 -22.66 -13.22 -3.32
CA LEU A 244 -21.96 -13.14 -4.61
C LEU A 244 -20.48 -13.53 -4.46
N LEU A 245 -19.80 -13.06 -3.43
CA LEU A 245 -18.40 -13.41 -3.17
C LEU A 245 -18.25 -14.90 -2.85
N TYR A 246 -19.17 -15.48 -2.05
CA TYR A 246 -19.16 -16.90 -1.76
C TYR A 246 -19.35 -17.74 -3.03
N ARG A 247 -20.38 -17.42 -3.85
CA ARG A 247 -20.63 -18.11 -5.12
C ARG A 247 -19.44 -17.99 -6.08
N TYR A 248 -18.87 -16.82 -6.17
CA TYR A 248 -17.70 -16.59 -7.01
C TYR A 248 -16.48 -17.41 -6.55
N PHE A 249 -16.19 -17.39 -5.23
CA PHE A 249 -15.12 -18.17 -4.63
C PHE A 249 -15.34 -19.68 -4.87
N ASP A 250 -16.55 -20.17 -4.63
CA ASP A 250 -16.93 -21.56 -4.84
C ASP A 250 -16.76 -21.99 -6.31
N THR A 251 -17.20 -21.16 -7.24
CA THR A 251 -17.01 -21.40 -8.68
C THR A 251 -15.52 -21.52 -9.04
N ILE A 252 -14.68 -20.57 -8.59
CA ILE A 252 -13.23 -20.62 -8.86
C ILE A 252 -12.58 -21.82 -8.18
N PHE A 253 -12.98 -22.15 -6.95
CA PHE A 253 -12.49 -23.30 -6.21
C PHE A 253 -12.77 -24.62 -6.93
N LEU A 254 -13.94 -24.76 -7.55
CA LEU A 254 -14.34 -25.97 -8.26
C LEU A 254 -13.79 -26.05 -9.70
N THR A 255 -13.45 -24.93 -10.33
CA THR A 255 -13.07 -24.88 -11.75
C THR A 255 -11.59 -24.64 -12.00
N ASN A 256 -10.80 -24.29 -10.95
CA ASN A 256 -9.40 -23.96 -11.09
C ASN A 256 -8.54 -24.82 -10.14
N ASP A 257 -7.88 -25.82 -10.68
CA ASP A 257 -7.06 -26.78 -9.93
C ASP A 257 -5.93 -26.12 -9.16
N TYR A 258 -5.28 -25.09 -9.70
CA TYR A 258 -4.23 -24.37 -9.03
C TYR A 258 -4.78 -23.64 -7.78
N PHE A 259 -5.91 -22.98 -7.90
CA PHE A 259 -6.56 -22.33 -6.76
C PHE A 259 -7.01 -23.33 -5.70
N TYR A 260 -7.59 -24.46 -6.14
CA TYR A 260 -7.96 -25.57 -5.26
C TYR A 260 -6.76 -26.05 -4.45
N GLN A 261 -5.66 -26.38 -5.11
CA GLN A 261 -4.43 -26.81 -4.43
C GLN A 261 -3.91 -25.75 -3.44
N ARG A 262 -3.90 -24.47 -3.81
CA ARG A 262 -3.48 -23.38 -2.93
C ARG A 262 -4.35 -23.24 -1.67
N VAL A 263 -5.66 -23.46 -1.79
CA VAL A 263 -6.58 -23.44 -0.64
C VAL A 263 -6.36 -24.66 0.24
N MET A 264 -6.18 -25.86 -0.35
CA MET A 264 -5.91 -27.09 0.39
C MET A 264 -4.57 -27.03 1.13
N GLN A 265 -3.50 -26.58 0.50
CA GLN A 265 -2.22 -26.30 1.16
C GLN A 265 -2.39 -25.40 2.40
N THR A 266 -3.21 -24.33 2.28
CA THR A 266 -3.49 -23.47 3.43
C THR A 266 -4.24 -24.19 4.55
N ARG A 267 -5.17 -25.09 4.20
CA ARG A 267 -5.91 -25.91 5.17
C ARG A 267 -5.03 -26.92 5.90
N GLU A 268 -4.03 -27.43 5.21
CA GLU A 268 -3.03 -28.38 5.75
C GLU A 268 -1.95 -27.68 6.59
N GLY A 269 -2.00 -26.34 6.67
CA GLY A 269 -1.02 -25.55 7.41
C GLY A 269 0.26 -25.26 6.64
N ASP A 270 0.30 -25.57 5.33
CA ASP A 270 1.45 -25.24 4.50
C ASP A 270 1.56 -23.72 4.30
N SER A 271 2.61 -23.16 4.86
CA SER A 271 2.95 -21.74 4.76
C SER A 271 3.56 -21.35 3.40
N GLY A 272 3.80 -22.33 2.50
CA GLY A 272 4.56 -22.14 1.26
C GLY A 272 6.04 -21.88 1.55
N GLY A 273 6.63 -22.64 2.46
CA GLY A 273 8.04 -22.56 2.85
C GLY A 273 8.40 -21.37 3.76
N ARG A 274 7.43 -20.53 4.14
CA ARG A 274 7.70 -19.36 5.00
C ARG A 274 8.15 -19.74 6.39
N ASP A 275 7.64 -20.84 6.95
CA ASP A 275 8.02 -21.30 8.29
C ASP A 275 9.51 -21.63 8.34
N SER A 276 10.04 -22.29 7.31
CA SER A 276 11.47 -22.56 7.19
C SER A 276 12.29 -21.27 7.04
N ILE A 277 11.81 -20.31 6.23
CA ILE A 277 12.46 -19.01 6.05
C ILE A 277 12.47 -18.23 7.36
N TYR A 278 11.34 -18.17 8.08
CA TYR A 278 11.22 -17.46 9.35
C TYR A 278 12.05 -18.13 10.44
N GLY A 279 12.05 -19.48 10.49
CA GLY A 279 12.90 -20.25 11.39
C GLY A 279 14.37 -19.92 11.19
N TYR A 280 14.86 -19.97 9.94
CA TYR A 280 16.25 -19.60 9.63
C TYR A 280 16.62 -18.18 10.09
N PHE A 281 15.79 -17.19 9.80
CA PHE A 281 16.08 -15.81 10.22
C PHE A 281 15.99 -15.63 11.73
N TRP A 282 15.09 -16.35 12.40
CA TRP A 282 15.00 -16.32 13.85
C TRP A 282 16.24 -16.93 14.50
N ASP A 283 16.69 -18.09 14.00
CA ASP A 283 17.90 -18.73 14.47
C ASP A 283 19.13 -17.84 14.22
N PHE A 284 19.23 -17.21 13.06
CA PHE A 284 20.29 -16.24 12.76
C PHE A 284 20.26 -15.04 13.70
N LEU A 285 19.10 -14.44 13.95
CA LEU A 285 18.96 -13.29 14.88
C LEU A 285 19.37 -13.66 16.31
N SER A 286 19.16 -14.92 16.70
CA SER A 286 19.47 -15.43 18.05
C SER A 286 20.89 -15.96 18.16
N SER A 287 21.61 -16.15 17.05
CA SER A 287 22.93 -16.72 17.01
C SER A 287 24.04 -15.73 17.37
N SER A 288 25.18 -16.26 17.82
CA SER A 288 26.40 -15.47 18.01
C SER A 288 27.00 -14.94 16.70
N GLU A 289 26.66 -15.53 15.56
CA GLU A 289 27.11 -15.12 14.23
C GLU A 289 26.64 -13.70 13.87
N ASN A 290 25.44 -13.32 14.32
CA ASN A 290 24.91 -11.98 14.10
C ASN A 290 25.70 -10.90 14.86
N GLY A 291 26.28 -11.25 16.00
CA GLY A 291 27.04 -10.32 16.85
C GLY A 291 26.19 -9.16 17.39
N VAL A 292 26.72 -8.43 18.36
CA VAL A 292 26.00 -7.30 19.00
C VAL A 292 25.71 -6.17 18.01
N LEU A 293 26.65 -5.85 17.12
CA LEU A 293 26.45 -4.78 16.12
C LEU A 293 25.39 -5.16 15.10
N GLY A 294 25.38 -6.42 14.65
CA GLY A 294 24.33 -6.92 13.76
C GLY A 294 22.94 -6.90 14.41
N MET A 295 22.85 -7.25 15.71
CA MET A 295 21.59 -7.14 16.45
C MET A 295 21.10 -5.68 16.56
N LEU A 296 21.99 -4.74 16.81
CA LEU A 296 21.59 -3.33 17.01
C LEU A 296 21.33 -2.60 15.69
N PHE A 297 22.18 -2.80 14.68
CA PHE A 297 22.20 -2.00 13.46
C PHE A 297 21.90 -2.81 12.20
N GLY A 298 21.76 -4.14 12.30
CA GLY A 298 21.46 -5.02 11.19
C GLY A 298 22.67 -5.34 10.29
N ASN A 299 22.37 -6.03 9.19
CA ASN A 299 23.36 -6.58 8.26
C ASN A 299 23.47 -5.77 6.96
N GLY A 300 22.80 -4.63 6.90
CA GLY A 300 22.75 -3.76 5.71
C GLY A 300 21.49 -3.97 4.88
N ALA A 301 21.22 -3.03 3.98
CA ALA A 301 20.10 -3.14 3.05
C ALA A 301 20.22 -4.42 2.22
N ALA A 302 19.09 -5.10 1.99
CA ALA A 302 19.01 -6.44 1.38
C ALA A 302 19.78 -7.52 2.14
N GLY A 303 19.93 -7.39 3.47
CA GLY A 303 20.59 -8.35 4.34
C GLY A 303 19.97 -9.74 4.27
N THR A 304 18.65 -9.85 4.13
CA THR A 304 17.95 -11.13 3.92
C THR A 304 18.40 -11.84 2.65
N VAL A 305 18.52 -11.09 1.55
CA VAL A 305 19.03 -11.63 0.27
C VAL A 305 20.51 -12.00 0.35
N LYS A 306 21.30 -11.20 1.10
CA LYS A 306 22.70 -11.51 1.37
C LYS A 306 22.84 -12.85 2.09
N LEU A 307 22.04 -13.09 3.13
CA LEU A 307 22.15 -14.27 3.99
C LEU A 307 21.54 -15.53 3.39
N LEU A 308 20.36 -15.43 2.78
CA LEU A 308 19.59 -16.59 2.31
C LEU A 308 19.38 -16.63 0.79
N GLY A 309 19.63 -15.53 0.06
CA GLY A 309 19.36 -15.40 -1.37
C GLY A 309 17.91 -15.05 -1.70
N ILE A 310 17.05 -14.92 -0.70
CA ILE A 310 15.63 -14.60 -0.83
C ILE A 310 15.22 -13.54 0.18
N GLU A 311 14.13 -12.84 -0.11
CA GLU A 311 13.49 -11.92 0.81
C GLU A 311 12.67 -12.69 1.87
N ALA A 312 12.54 -12.15 3.09
CA ALA A 312 11.77 -12.80 4.15
C ALA A 312 10.26 -12.76 3.92
N HIS A 313 9.77 -11.94 2.99
CA HIS A 313 8.33 -11.72 2.76
C HIS A 313 7.55 -11.32 4.03
N ASN A 314 8.21 -10.63 4.94
CA ASN A 314 7.68 -10.09 6.18
C ASN A 314 8.50 -8.86 6.55
N ASP A 315 7.89 -7.66 6.54
CA ASP A 315 8.62 -6.42 6.81
C ASP A 315 9.30 -6.40 8.17
N TRP A 316 8.73 -7.03 9.20
CA TRP A 316 9.30 -7.02 10.55
C TRP A 316 10.61 -7.81 10.61
N ILE A 317 10.66 -8.93 9.91
CA ILE A 317 11.88 -9.74 9.80
C ILE A 317 12.90 -9.03 8.91
N GLU A 318 12.47 -8.46 7.77
CA GLU A 318 13.34 -7.66 6.90
C GLU A 318 13.99 -6.52 7.69
N PHE A 319 13.18 -5.72 8.42
CA PHE A 319 13.72 -4.62 9.21
C PHE A 319 14.64 -5.09 10.33
N ALA A 320 14.38 -6.25 10.94
CA ALA A 320 15.24 -6.82 11.97
C ALA A 320 16.59 -7.29 11.40
N ILE A 321 16.59 -7.93 10.25
CA ILE A 321 17.81 -8.41 9.60
C ILE A 321 18.59 -7.26 8.95
N ASP A 322 17.90 -6.39 8.20
CA ASP A 322 18.54 -5.34 7.41
C ASP A 322 19.05 -4.19 8.29
N PHE A 323 18.24 -3.76 9.24
CA PHE A 323 18.48 -2.53 10.03
C PHE A 323 18.56 -2.77 11.54
N GLY A 324 18.48 -4.01 12.00
CA GLY A 324 18.59 -4.40 13.40
C GLY A 324 17.45 -3.88 14.29
N LEU A 325 17.69 -3.86 15.59
CA LEU A 325 16.73 -3.34 16.57
C LEU A 325 16.37 -1.88 16.28
N LEU A 326 17.33 -1.07 15.82
CA LEU A 326 17.08 0.31 15.39
C LEU A 326 15.99 0.39 14.32
N GLY A 327 16.09 -0.45 13.28
CA GLY A 327 15.10 -0.53 12.21
C GLY A 327 13.73 -0.92 12.73
N VAL A 328 13.64 -1.98 13.54
CA VAL A 328 12.37 -2.44 14.13
C VAL A 328 11.72 -1.34 14.98
N VAL A 329 12.48 -0.65 15.82
CA VAL A 329 11.96 0.45 16.66
C VAL A 329 11.43 1.60 15.80
N VAL A 330 12.18 2.02 14.78
CA VAL A 330 11.75 3.11 13.89
C VAL A 330 10.50 2.71 13.09
N TYR A 331 10.44 1.48 12.61
CA TYR A 331 9.27 0.95 11.91
C TYR A 331 8.04 0.84 12.82
N PHE A 332 8.22 0.38 14.05
CA PHE A 332 7.16 0.37 15.05
C PHE A 332 6.63 1.77 15.35
N LEU A 333 7.52 2.76 15.52
CA LEU A 333 7.13 4.16 15.75
C LEU A 333 6.35 4.74 14.56
N TYR A 334 6.70 4.39 13.33
CA TYR A 334 5.92 4.74 12.14
C TYR A 334 4.49 4.18 12.24
N TRP A 335 4.32 2.89 12.54
CA TRP A 335 2.99 2.28 12.67
C TRP A 335 2.20 2.84 13.86
N LEU A 336 2.86 3.11 14.98
CA LEU A 336 2.26 3.76 16.15
C LEU A 336 1.76 5.19 15.79
N SER A 337 2.51 5.92 14.99
CA SER A 337 2.09 7.23 14.48
C SER A 337 0.83 7.10 13.60
N ASN A 338 0.81 6.16 12.66
CA ASN A 338 -0.36 5.87 11.83
C ASN A 338 -1.61 5.55 12.69
N TYR A 339 -1.46 4.70 13.70
CA TYR A 339 -2.55 4.36 14.62
C TYR A 339 -3.07 5.56 15.41
N LYS A 340 -2.18 6.41 15.93
CA LYS A 340 -2.56 7.64 16.65
C LYS A 340 -3.35 8.58 15.74
N TYR A 341 -2.91 8.76 14.50
CA TYR A 341 -3.59 9.57 13.50
C TYR A 341 -4.97 9.01 13.17
N TYR A 342 -5.10 7.70 12.98
CA TYR A 342 -6.38 7.04 12.76
C TYR A 342 -7.33 7.22 13.96
N LYS A 343 -6.84 7.05 15.20
CA LYS A 343 -7.62 7.26 16.43
C LYS A 343 -8.17 8.69 16.51
N TYR A 344 -7.38 9.68 16.12
CA TYR A 344 -7.82 11.07 16.03
C TYR A 344 -8.83 11.30 14.90
N ALA A 345 -8.56 10.77 13.71
CA ALA A 345 -9.43 10.86 12.53
C ALA A 345 -10.85 10.38 12.84
N ARG A 346 -10.99 9.25 13.55
CA ARG A 346 -12.28 8.67 13.96
C ARG A 346 -13.18 9.65 14.72
N LYS A 347 -12.61 10.61 15.40
CA LYS A 347 -13.36 11.58 16.23
C LYS A 347 -13.66 12.88 15.51
N HIS A 348 -12.87 13.24 14.48
CA HIS A 348 -12.83 14.61 14.00
C HIS A 348 -12.95 14.79 12.48
N LEU A 349 -12.83 13.72 11.70
CA LEU A 349 -12.91 13.77 10.23
C LEU A 349 -14.23 13.20 9.71
N GLN A 350 -14.48 13.46 8.42
CA GLN A 350 -15.63 12.93 7.70
C GLN A 350 -15.54 11.41 7.56
N GLU A 351 -16.69 10.74 7.53
CA GLU A 351 -16.80 9.28 7.51
C GLU A 351 -16.02 8.65 6.36
N GLU A 352 -16.13 9.20 5.14
CA GLU A 352 -15.42 8.66 3.98
C GLU A 352 -13.89 8.67 4.15
N VAL A 353 -13.33 9.73 4.73
CA VAL A 353 -11.89 9.83 5.00
C VAL A 353 -11.47 8.82 6.07
N VAL A 354 -12.28 8.67 7.13
CA VAL A 354 -12.01 7.72 8.21
C VAL A 354 -12.07 6.28 7.71
N VAL A 355 -13.05 5.96 6.87
CA VAL A 355 -13.22 4.63 6.30
C VAL A 355 -12.07 4.33 5.33
N ALA A 356 -11.74 5.25 4.42
CA ALA A 356 -10.61 5.09 3.51
C ALA A 356 -9.30 4.89 4.28
N MET A 357 -9.05 5.72 5.31
CA MET A 357 -7.87 5.62 6.17
C MET A 357 -7.79 4.27 6.89
N GLY A 358 -8.90 3.82 7.48
CA GLY A 358 -8.92 2.53 8.18
C GLY A 358 -8.66 1.36 7.26
N MET A 359 -9.29 1.34 6.08
CA MET A 359 -9.08 0.27 5.09
C MET A 359 -7.65 0.24 4.57
N VAL A 360 -7.06 1.40 4.20
CA VAL A 360 -5.69 1.44 3.69
C VAL A 360 -4.68 1.03 4.75
N LEU A 361 -4.90 1.38 6.03
CA LEU A 361 -4.04 0.96 7.12
C LEU A 361 -4.15 -0.55 7.41
N ILE A 362 -5.37 -1.12 7.36
CA ILE A 362 -5.58 -2.57 7.51
C ILE A 362 -4.86 -3.34 6.40
N ILE A 363 -5.02 -2.90 5.14
CA ILE A 363 -4.39 -3.56 3.99
C ILE A 363 -2.86 -3.51 4.11
N ASN A 364 -2.29 -2.34 4.38
CA ASN A 364 -0.83 -2.21 4.43
C ASN A 364 -0.24 -2.86 5.68
N PHE A 365 -0.88 -2.73 6.86
CA PHE A 365 -0.41 -3.42 8.06
C PHE A 365 -0.50 -4.94 7.92
N GLY A 366 -1.63 -5.45 7.42
CA GLY A 366 -1.75 -6.88 7.15
C GLY A 366 -0.72 -7.38 6.14
N ARG A 367 -0.42 -6.56 5.11
CA ARG A 367 0.62 -6.89 4.15
C ARG A 367 2.00 -7.01 4.78
N THR A 368 2.33 -6.25 5.83
CA THR A 368 3.64 -6.37 6.52
C THR A 368 3.91 -7.76 7.07
N LEU A 369 2.85 -8.52 7.36
CA LEU A 369 2.94 -9.87 7.92
C LEU A 369 3.05 -10.98 6.85
N PHE A 370 2.56 -10.71 5.63
CA PHE A 370 2.43 -11.71 4.58
C PHE A 370 3.22 -11.40 3.31
N SER A 371 3.86 -10.23 3.25
CA SER A 371 4.63 -9.76 2.09
C SER A 371 5.48 -8.58 2.52
N MET A 372 6.12 -7.92 1.55
CA MET A 372 6.84 -6.69 1.78
C MET A 372 5.90 -5.51 1.47
N SER A 373 5.61 -4.69 2.48
CA SER A 373 4.69 -3.56 2.33
C SER A 373 5.44 -2.25 2.11
N PHE A 374 6.59 -2.09 2.74
CA PHE A 374 7.27 -0.81 2.76
C PHE A 374 8.08 -0.52 1.49
N ASN A 375 8.78 -1.51 0.95
CA ASN A 375 9.54 -1.36 -0.30
C ASN A 375 8.70 -1.54 -1.58
N ASP A 376 7.52 -2.17 -1.47
CA ASP A 376 6.62 -2.47 -2.59
C ASP A 376 5.20 -1.92 -2.34
N MET A 377 5.10 -0.79 -1.62
CA MET A 377 3.81 -0.15 -1.36
C MET A 377 3.17 0.32 -2.67
N SER A 378 1.92 -0.06 -2.89
CA SER A 378 1.20 0.41 -4.07
C SER A 378 1.05 1.94 -4.06
N PHE A 379 1.15 2.54 -5.23
CA PHE A 379 0.92 3.97 -5.42
C PHE A 379 -0.42 4.43 -4.83
N PHE A 380 -1.47 3.60 -4.94
CA PHE A 380 -2.80 3.92 -4.40
C PHE A 380 -2.82 3.96 -2.87
N SER A 381 -2.11 3.03 -2.23
CA SER A 381 -1.93 3.03 -0.79
C SER A 381 -1.14 4.25 -0.32
N ALA A 382 -0.01 4.53 -0.97
CA ALA A 382 0.82 5.69 -0.67
C ALA A 382 0.05 7.01 -0.81
N MET A 383 -0.73 7.14 -1.89
CA MET A 383 -1.62 8.27 -2.15
C MET A 383 -2.63 8.47 -1.01
N LEU A 384 -3.33 7.41 -0.62
CA LEU A 384 -4.37 7.49 0.41
C LEU A 384 -3.80 7.72 1.79
N ILE A 385 -2.67 7.12 2.14
CA ILE A 385 -1.96 7.39 3.39
C ILE A 385 -1.58 8.87 3.43
N GLY A 386 -0.89 9.38 2.42
CA GLY A 386 -0.48 10.79 2.37
C GLY A 386 -1.65 11.75 2.52
N TYR A 387 -2.71 11.57 1.74
CA TYR A 387 -3.90 12.41 1.80
C TYR A 387 -4.60 12.37 3.16
N THR A 388 -4.88 11.19 3.69
CA THR A 388 -5.65 11.05 4.95
C THR A 388 -4.88 11.61 6.14
N MET A 389 -3.56 11.41 6.20
CA MET A 389 -2.71 12.00 7.24
C MET A 389 -2.69 13.53 7.17
N ALA A 390 -2.63 14.10 5.97
CA ALA A 390 -2.72 15.55 5.78
C ALA A 390 -4.04 16.13 6.29
N MET A 391 -5.16 15.41 6.09
CA MET A 391 -6.48 15.85 6.57
C MET A 391 -6.54 15.88 8.10
N VAL A 392 -5.88 14.94 8.79
CA VAL A 392 -5.75 14.95 10.25
C VAL A 392 -4.99 16.20 10.70
N ASP A 393 -3.83 16.47 10.12
CA ASP A 393 -3.01 17.62 10.51
C ASP A 393 -3.69 18.97 10.26
N ILE A 394 -4.46 19.10 9.18
CA ILE A 394 -5.28 20.30 8.94
C ILE A 394 -6.31 20.50 10.06
N ARG A 395 -6.96 19.41 10.47
CA ARG A 395 -7.99 19.49 11.50
C ARG A 395 -7.40 19.84 12.86
N THR A 396 -6.26 19.25 13.19
CA THR A 396 -5.52 19.53 14.44
C THR A 396 -5.08 20.99 14.51
N ALA A 397 -4.50 21.53 13.44
CA ALA A 397 -4.07 22.93 13.39
C ALA A 397 -5.25 23.91 13.60
N LYS A 398 -6.43 23.62 13.01
CA LYS A 398 -7.62 24.47 13.21
C LYS A 398 -8.12 24.45 14.65
N MET A 399 -8.04 23.31 15.35
CA MET A 399 -8.46 23.23 16.75
C MET A 399 -7.54 24.07 17.65
N LEU A 400 -6.23 24.02 17.43
CA LEU A 400 -5.26 24.81 18.19
C LEU A 400 -5.50 26.32 18.02
N THR A 401 -5.72 26.79 16.80
CA THR A 401 -6.01 28.21 16.55
C THR A 401 -7.32 28.68 17.21
N THR A 402 -8.33 27.82 17.32
CA THR A 402 -9.60 28.18 17.98
C THR A 402 -9.47 28.28 19.50
N ILE A 403 -8.55 27.54 20.11
CA ILE A 403 -8.29 27.58 21.56
C ILE A 403 -7.49 28.82 21.95
N THR A 404 -6.54 29.25 21.12
CA THR A 404 -5.70 30.44 21.40
C THR A 404 -6.44 31.75 21.26
N PHE A 405 -7.61 31.79 20.65
CA PHE A 405 -8.46 33.01 20.51
C PHE A 405 -9.66 33.04 21.46
N LYS A 406 -9.75 32.16 22.43
CA LYS A 406 -10.66 32.16 23.56
C LYS A 406 -9.91 32.49 24.84
#